data_502ffe2e8d7d488d3cf2f4783976f344
#
_entry.id   502ffe2e8d7d488d3cf2f4783976f344
#
_cell.length_a   1.000
_cell.length_b   1.000
_cell.length_c   1.000
_cell.angle_alpha   90.00
_cell.angle_beta   90.00
_cell.angle_gamma   90.00
#
_symmetry.space_group_name_H-M   'P 1'
#
loop_
_entity.id
_entity.type
_entity.pdbx_description
1 polymer ?
#
loop_
_entity_poly.entity_id
_entity_poly.type
_entity_poly.pdbx_seq_one_letter_code
_entity_poly.pdbx_strand_id
1 'polypeptide(L)'
;MNKGLERIKALLDPGSFNETGCGMPGEGLVTGMGKIDGQTVCVYAHDPELSAGAMSEDMTAKVCALLDLAVSRKVPFIELNESAGARIQDGIGALAGLGEIFRRQVAASGIIPQIAACFGSCAGGAVYSSALADLTIMVRKSSYMYLTGPSVVKAATGEVTDHESLGGADVHGNVSGVAHLVAEDEAQALQMIRDIIGYLCLESEAESPEREDICHIVPQNPSKSYDMHELISCIADKGSTLEIHKGWARNILCILARICGRAVGIVANQPAVLAGALDGKASRKAAGFIRLCNRFGLPLITLADVPGFLCGSVCEHEGIITDGAGLLYEYAKAEVPKITVSLRKSYGGAHIAMCCRQLGGGAALAWPEATLAVMGKGGAGKVLHEAPDNRNDGTAAYAAEHGYIDEIIRPEDTRNKISEILAATDK
;
A
#
# COMPACT_ATOMS: atom_id res chain seq x y z
N MET A 1 11.39 -32.32 6.64
CA MET A 1 10.27 -31.77 7.47
C MET A 1 9.48 -30.86 6.55
N ASN A 2 8.15 -30.82 6.59
CA ASN A 2 7.37 -30.01 5.65
C ASN A 2 7.63 -28.51 5.86
N LYS A 3 8.31 -27.87 4.91
CA LYS A 3 8.73 -26.46 4.99
C LYS A 3 7.53 -25.50 5.10
N GLY A 4 6.42 -25.82 4.44
CA GLY A 4 5.20 -25.05 4.55
C GLY A 4 4.62 -25.04 5.96
N LEU A 5 4.61 -26.21 6.63
CA LEU A 5 4.16 -26.30 8.03
C LEU A 5 5.09 -25.57 8.99
N GLU A 6 6.40 -25.56 8.74
CA GLU A 6 7.36 -24.79 9.55
C GLU A 6 7.09 -23.28 9.45
N ARG A 7 6.85 -22.74 8.25
CA ARG A 7 6.48 -21.34 8.02
C ARG A 7 5.18 -20.97 8.71
N ILE A 8 4.15 -21.83 8.61
CA ILE A 8 2.87 -21.60 9.30
C ILE A 8 3.07 -21.53 10.81
N LYS A 9 3.84 -22.45 11.39
CA LYS A 9 4.12 -22.45 12.84
C LYS A 9 4.96 -21.25 13.30
N ALA A 10 5.86 -20.76 12.45
CA ALA A 10 6.66 -19.56 12.73
C ALA A 10 5.83 -18.27 12.64
N LEU A 11 4.79 -18.23 11.79
CA LEU A 11 3.89 -17.11 11.65
C LEU A 11 2.91 -16.99 12.82
N LEU A 12 2.32 -18.12 13.23
CA LEU A 12 1.19 -18.15 14.16
C LEU A 12 1.62 -18.18 15.63
N ASP A 13 0.72 -17.79 16.49
CA ASP A 13 0.90 -17.90 17.93
C ASP A 13 1.13 -19.36 18.32
N PRO A 14 2.07 -19.65 19.26
CA PRO A 14 2.41 -21.00 19.64
C PRO A 14 1.20 -21.86 20.02
N GLY A 15 1.09 -23.04 19.39
CA GLY A 15 0.01 -24.00 19.66
C GLY A 15 -1.37 -23.62 19.11
N SER A 16 -1.50 -22.51 18.39
CA SER A 16 -2.80 -22.06 17.86
C SER A 16 -3.18 -22.72 16.52
N PHE A 17 -2.23 -23.35 15.82
CA PHE A 17 -2.50 -23.93 14.51
C PHE A 17 -3.42 -25.16 14.60
N ASN A 18 -4.45 -25.14 13.79
CA ASN A 18 -5.40 -26.23 13.60
C ASN A 18 -5.54 -26.49 12.11
N GLU A 19 -4.98 -27.61 11.66
CA GLU A 19 -5.00 -27.99 10.24
C GLU A 19 -6.43 -28.27 9.77
N THR A 20 -6.79 -27.74 8.61
CA THR A 20 -8.08 -27.96 7.94
C THR A 20 -7.84 -28.74 6.64
N GLY A 21 -8.90 -29.43 6.15
CA GLY A 21 -8.77 -30.21 4.93
C GLY A 21 -7.97 -31.52 5.12
N CYS A 22 -7.76 -31.97 6.37
CA CYS A 22 -7.22 -33.30 6.65
C CYS A 22 -8.09 -34.36 5.98
N GLY A 23 -7.45 -35.25 5.18
CA GLY A 23 -8.15 -36.27 4.40
C GLY A 23 -8.64 -35.82 3.03
N MET A 24 -8.56 -34.54 2.70
CA MET A 24 -8.70 -34.09 1.30
C MET A 24 -7.41 -34.43 0.52
N PRO A 25 -7.52 -34.87 -0.74
CA PRO A 25 -6.35 -35.01 -1.60
C PRO A 25 -5.65 -33.66 -1.81
N GLY A 26 -4.40 -33.65 -2.22
CA GLY A 26 -3.60 -32.43 -2.46
C GLY A 26 -2.37 -32.38 -1.57
N GLU A 27 -1.49 -33.40 -1.72
CA GLU A 27 -0.17 -33.42 -1.10
C GLU A 27 0.68 -32.24 -1.56
N GLY A 28 1.47 -31.68 -0.64
CA GLY A 28 2.31 -30.51 -0.92
C GLY A 28 1.66 -29.17 -0.60
N LEU A 29 0.44 -29.18 -0.04
CA LEU A 29 -0.23 -27.99 0.47
C LEU A 29 -0.74 -28.21 1.90
N VAL A 30 -0.33 -27.36 2.83
CA VAL A 30 -0.84 -27.33 4.20
C VAL A 30 -1.82 -26.16 4.31
N THR A 31 -3.03 -26.44 4.82
CA THR A 31 -4.09 -25.44 5.01
C THR A 31 -4.60 -25.50 6.45
N GLY A 32 -4.93 -24.36 7.03
CA GLY A 32 -5.47 -24.35 8.38
C GLY A 32 -5.86 -22.99 8.91
N MET A 33 -6.28 -22.99 10.15
CA MET A 33 -6.57 -21.80 10.94
C MET A 33 -5.60 -21.69 12.11
N GLY A 34 -5.33 -20.46 12.53
CA GLY A 34 -4.53 -20.19 13.73
C GLY A 34 -4.77 -18.78 14.21
N LYS A 35 -3.87 -18.29 15.06
CA LYS A 35 -3.97 -16.94 15.60
C LYS A 35 -2.67 -16.17 15.37
N ILE A 36 -2.80 -14.87 15.16
CA ILE A 36 -1.73 -13.89 15.15
C ILE A 36 -2.11 -12.82 16.17
N ASP A 37 -1.34 -12.71 17.26
CA ASP A 37 -1.62 -11.83 18.37
C ASP A 37 -3.08 -11.91 18.87
N GLY A 38 -3.58 -13.16 18.96
CA GLY A 38 -4.95 -13.47 19.34
C GLY A 38 -6.00 -13.38 18.21
N GLN A 39 -5.73 -12.68 17.11
CA GLN A 39 -6.62 -12.58 15.94
C GLN A 39 -6.64 -13.88 15.16
N THR A 40 -7.82 -14.46 14.95
CA THR A 40 -7.97 -15.67 14.12
C THR A 40 -7.71 -15.36 12.66
N VAL A 41 -6.96 -16.23 11.98
CA VAL A 41 -6.63 -16.14 10.55
C VAL A 41 -6.78 -17.50 9.87
N CYS A 42 -7.04 -17.51 8.56
CA CYS A 42 -6.87 -18.67 7.69
C CYS A 42 -5.53 -18.56 6.96
N VAL A 43 -4.78 -19.64 6.88
CA VAL A 43 -3.46 -19.65 6.25
C VAL A 43 -3.24 -20.93 5.47
N TYR A 44 -2.59 -20.81 4.32
CA TYR A 44 -2.01 -21.96 3.62
C TYR A 44 -0.55 -21.72 3.28
N ALA A 45 0.18 -22.82 3.10
CA ALA A 45 1.57 -22.80 2.64
C ALA A 45 1.87 -23.98 1.70
N HIS A 46 2.69 -23.70 0.69
CA HIS A 46 3.25 -24.73 -0.18
C HIS A 46 4.42 -25.46 0.50
N ASP A 47 4.51 -26.75 0.23
CA ASP A 47 5.75 -27.51 0.45
C ASP A 47 6.54 -27.61 -0.87
N PRO A 48 7.61 -26.80 -1.04
CA PRO A 48 8.36 -26.78 -2.29
C PRO A 48 9.15 -28.07 -2.56
N GLU A 49 9.34 -28.93 -1.55
CA GLU A 49 10.01 -30.22 -1.73
C GLU A 49 9.16 -31.20 -2.56
N LEU A 50 7.84 -30.97 -2.61
CA LEU A 50 6.93 -31.78 -3.42
C LEU A 50 6.57 -31.05 -4.72
N SER A 51 7.08 -31.56 -5.85
CA SER A 51 6.82 -31.03 -7.19
C SER A 51 7.08 -29.51 -7.34
N ALA A 52 8.09 -28.97 -6.61
CA ALA A 52 8.37 -27.53 -6.55
C ALA A 52 7.13 -26.67 -6.23
N GLY A 53 6.23 -27.19 -5.40
CA GLY A 53 4.97 -26.50 -5.01
C GLY A 53 3.97 -26.33 -6.15
N ALA A 54 4.11 -27.08 -7.27
CA ALA A 54 3.19 -26.94 -8.40
C ALA A 54 1.77 -27.32 -8.01
N MET A 55 0.81 -26.45 -8.34
CA MET A 55 -0.60 -26.56 -7.97
C MET A 55 -1.33 -27.63 -8.77
N SER A 56 -1.80 -28.67 -8.09
CA SER A 56 -2.72 -29.68 -8.62
C SER A 56 -4.17 -29.20 -8.54
N GLU A 57 -5.08 -29.86 -9.26
CA GLU A 57 -6.52 -29.62 -9.14
C GLU A 57 -7.00 -29.82 -7.69
N ASP A 58 -6.54 -30.86 -7.00
CA ASP A 58 -6.87 -31.13 -5.60
C ASP A 58 -6.35 -30.05 -4.63
N MET A 59 -5.12 -29.55 -4.84
CA MET A 59 -4.57 -28.45 -4.04
C MET A 59 -5.40 -27.17 -4.22
N THR A 60 -5.82 -26.87 -5.45
CA THR A 60 -6.68 -25.70 -5.70
C THR A 60 -8.05 -25.80 -5.00
N ALA A 61 -8.62 -27.01 -4.94
CA ALA A 61 -9.86 -27.26 -4.19
C ALA A 61 -9.68 -27.03 -2.68
N LYS A 62 -8.54 -27.42 -2.10
CA LYS A 62 -8.21 -27.11 -0.69
C LYS A 62 -8.12 -25.60 -0.43
N VAL A 63 -7.45 -24.85 -1.32
CA VAL A 63 -7.36 -23.38 -1.21
C VAL A 63 -8.74 -22.75 -1.32
N CYS A 64 -9.59 -23.18 -2.27
CA CYS A 64 -10.95 -22.69 -2.41
C CYS A 64 -11.78 -22.93 -1.14
N ALA A 65 -11.72 -24.12 -0.55
CA ALA A 65 -12.45 -24.46 0.68
C ALA A 65 -11.97 -23.59 1.87
N LEU A 66 -10.65 -23.34 1.98
CA LEU A 66 -10.08 -22.47 3.01
C LEU A 66 -10.51 -21.00 2.83
N LEU A 67 -10.55 -20.51 1.59
CA LEU A 67 -10.95 -19.14 1.28
C LEU A 67 -12.46 -18.94 1.55
N ASP A 68 -13.31 -19.92 1.18
CA ASP A 68 -14.73 -19.92 1.51
C ASP A 68 -14.94 -19.91 3.04
N LEU A 69 -14.13 -20.66 3.79
CA LEU A 69 -14.11 -20.64 5.25
C LEU A 69 -13.71 -19.27 5.81
N ALA A 70 -12.64 -18.65 5.27
CA ALA A 70 -12.17 -17.34 5.69
C ALA A 70 -13.26 -16.27 5.51
N VAL A 71 -13.92 -16.24 4.36
CA VAL A 71 -15.03 -15.34 4.07
C VAL A 71 -16.22 -15.57 5.01
N SER A 72 -16.62 -16.84 5.23
CA SER A 72 -17.74 -17.17 6.11
C SER A 72 -17.50 -16.76 7.55
N ARG A 73 -16.25 -16.78 8.00
CA ARG A 73 -15.83 -16.39 9.35
C ARG A 73 -15.40 -14.93 9.47
N LYS A 74 -15.29 -14.23 8.34
CA LYS A 74 -14.78 -12.85 8.26
C LYS A 74 -13.39 -12.69 8.91
N VAL A 75 -12.48 -13.60 8.58
CA VAL A 75 -11.11 -13.60 9.10
C VAL A 75 -10.11 -13.41 7.95
N PRO A 76 -8.92 -12.83 8.22
CA PRO A 76 -7.89 -12.66 7.21
C PRO A 76 -7.48 -13.98 6.55
N PHE A 77 -7.13 -13.91 5.26
CA PHE A 77 -6.61 -15.00 4.46
C PHE A 77 -5.14 -14.74 4.10
N ILE A 78 -4.28 -15.69 4.44
CA ILE A 78 -2.82 -15.55 4.29
C ILE A 78 -2.28 -16.66 3.39
N GLU A 79 -1.49 -16.27 2.41
CA GLU A 79 -0.84 -17.13 1.42
C GLU A 79 0.68 -17.13 1.64
N LEU A 80 1.27 -18.27 1.96
CA LEU A 80 2.71 -18.45 2.04
C LEU A 80 3.16 -19.22 0.80
N ASN A 81 3.48 -18.46 -0.26
CA ASN A 81 3.63 -18.97 -1.61
C ASN A 81 5.09 -19.35 -1.96
N GLU A 82 5.25 -20.55 -2.49
CA GLU A 82 6.44 -21.03 -3.20
C GLU A 82 5.98 -22.10 -4.21
N SER A 83 5.74 -21.69 -5.49
CA SER A 83 5.03 -22.53 -6.45
C SER A 83 5.54 -22.36 -7.88
N ALA A 84 5.82 -23.47 -8.55
CA ALA A 84 6.16 -23.49 -9.97
C ALA A 84 4.96 -23.22 -10.90
N GLY A 85 3.76 -22.95 -10.37
CA GLY A 85 2.55 -22.71 -11.14
C GLY A 85 1.65 -23.94 -11.25
N ALA A 86 0.86 -24.04 -12.31
CA ALA A 86 -0.03 -25.18 -12.56
C ALA A 86 0.76 -26.46 -12.79
N ARG A 87 0.34 -27.57 -12.17
CA ARG A 87 0.93 -28.90 -12.39
C ARG A 87 0.61 -29.36 -13.81
N ILE A 88 1.66 -29.60 -14.62
CA ILE A 88 1.52 -29.94 -16.04
C ILE A 88 0.74 -31.24 -16.23
N GLN A 89 0.92 -32.20 -15.34
CA GLN A 89 0.28 -33.53 -15.40
C GLN A 89 -1.26 -33.45 -15.24
N ASP A 90 -1.77 -32.45 -14.52
CA ASP A 90 -3.21 -32.24 -14.31
C ASP A 90 -3.86 -31.45 -15.46
N GLY A 91 -3.06 -30.93 -16.39
CA GLY A 91 -3.53 -30.27 -17.59
C GLY A 91 -4.48 -29.12 -17.33
N ILE A 92 -5.65 -29.14 -17.99
CA ILE A 92 -6.67 -28.08 -17.86
C ILE A 92 -7.32 -28.04 -16.47
N GLY A 93 -7.33 -29.16 -15.71
CA GLY A 93 -7.87 -29.22 -14.35
C GLY A 93 -7.16 -28.29 -13.39
N ALA A 94 -5.80 -28.26 -13.42
CA ALA A 94 -5.01 -27.32 -12.61
C ALA A 94 -5.31 -25.85 -12.96
N LEU A 95 -5.48 -25.52 -14.25
CA LEU A 95 -5.83 -24.16 -14.69
C LEU A 95 -7.26 -23.78 -14.28
N ALA A 96 -8.21 -24.69 -14.40
CA ALA A 96 -9.59 -24.47 -13.94
C ALA A 96 -9.63 -24.20 -12.43
N GLY A 97 -8.90 -24.98 -11.65
CA GLY A 97 -8.79 -24.78 -10.21
C GLY A 97 -8.17 -23.45 -9.82
N LEU A 98 -7.11 -22.99 -10.51
CA LEU A 98 -6.56 -21.64 -10.31
C LEU A 98 -7.59 -20.55 -10.64
N GLY A 99 -8.37 -20.71 -11.73
CA GLY A 99 -9.46 -19.80 -12.07
C GLY A 99 -10.51 -19.71 -10.93
N GLU A 100 -10.83 -20.82 -10.28
CA GLU A 100 -11.74 -20.84 -9.13
C GLU A 100 -11.16 -20.11 -7.90
N ILE A 101 -9.85 -20.20 -7.66
CA ILE A 101 -9.18 -19.41 -6.61
C ILE A 101 -9.31 -17.91 -6.94
N PHE A 102 -8.94 -17.47 -8.16
CA PHE A 102 -8.97 -16.06 -8.56
C PHE A 102 -10.39 -15.47 -8.44
N ARG A 103 -11.39 -16.19 -8.89
CA ARG A 103 -12.79 -15.77 -8.75
C ARG A 103 -13.19 -15.54 -7.29
N ARG A 104 -12.76 -16.44 -6.37
CA ARG A 104 -13.04 -16.31 -4.94
C ARG A 104 -12.25 -15.17 -4.30
N GLN A 105 -10.98 -15.00 -4.65
CA GLN A 105 -10.18 -13.87 -4.16
C GLN A 105 -10.80 -12.52 -4.53
N VAL A 106 -11.25 -12.38 -5.78
CA VAL A 106 -11.94 -11.17 -6.23
C VAL A 106 -13.26 -10.96 -5.48
N ALA A 107 -14.03 -12.03 -5.27
CA ALA A 107 -15.28 -11.96 -4.49
C ALA A 107 -15.06 -11.65 -3.01
N ALA A 108 -13.91 -12.06 -2.43
CA ALA A 108 -13.52 -11.80 -1.05
C ALA A 108 -12.92 -10.38 -0.85
N SER A 109 -12.58 -9.70 -1.94
CA SER A 109 -11.95 -8.37 -1.90
C SER A 109 -12.84 -7.34 -1.19
N GLY A 110 -12.29 -6.70 -0.16
CA GLY A 110 -13.02 -5.76 0.71
C GLY A 110 -13.94 -6.41 1.76
N ILE A 111 -14.03 -7.75 1.79
CA ILE A 111 -14.76 -8.49 2.84
C ILE A 111 -13.78 -8.97 3.92
N ILE A 112 -12.63 -9.50 3.49
CA ILE A 112 -11.55 -9.96 4.36
C ILE A 112 -10.20 -9.47 3.84
N PRO A 113 -9.21 -9.19 4.72
CA PRO A 113 -7.84 -8.95 4.31
C PRO A 113 -7.22 -10.19 3.65
N GLN A 114 -6.56 -9.99 2.51
CA GLN A 114 -5.83 -11.02 1.77
C GLN A 114 -4.36 -10.63 1.67
N ILE A 115 -3.48 -11.43 2.25
CA ILE A 115 -2.03 -11.14 2.33
C ILE A 115 -1.27 -12.30 1.72
N ALA A 116 -0.43 -12.02 0.72
CA ALA A 116 0.44 -13.00 0.09
C ALA A 116 1.92 -12.72 0.40
N ALA A 117 2.67 -13.75 0.80
CA ALA A 117 4.11 -13.68 0.94
C ALA A 117 4.78 -14.74 0.07
N CYS A 118 5.71 -14.33 -0.79
CA CYS A 118 6.49 -15.21 -1.65
C CYS A 118 7.85 -15.48 -1.02
N PHE A 119 8.18 -16.75 -0.82
CA PHE A 119 9.42 -17.20 -0.17
C PHE A 119 10.43 -17.84 -1.13
N GLY A 120 9.96 -18.25 -2.29
CA GLY A 120 10.77 -18.83 -3.35
C GLY A 120 10.21 -18.42 -4.72
N SER A 121 10.37 -19.29 -5.72
CA SER A 121 9.79 -19.05 -7.03
C SER A 121 8.27 -19.09 -6.97
N CYS A 122 7.62 -18.10 -7.55
CA CYS A 122 6.19 -18.06 -7.76
C CYS A 122 5.95 -17.75 -9.25
N ALA A 123 5.52 -18.76 -10.02
CA ALA A 123 5.50 -18.69 -11.47
C ALA A 123 4.12 -19.02 -12.07
N GLY A 124 3.90 -18.59 -13.31
CA GLY A 124 2.69 -18.91 -14.07
C GLY A 124 1.41 -18.45 -13.38
N GLY A 125 0.41 -19.35 -13.30
CA GLY A 125 -0.88 -19.02 -12.68
C GLY A 125 -0.78 -18.65 -11.20
N ALA A 126 0.15 -19.24 -10.44
CA ALA A 126 0.30 -18.94 -9.02
C ALA A 126 0.70 -17.49 -8.72
N VAL A 127 1.39 -16.80 -9.64
CA VAL A 127 1.76 -15.40 -9.46
C VAL A 127 0.55 -14.47 -9.42
N TYR A 128 -0.53 -14.82 -10.13
CA TYR A 128 -1.74 -14.00 -10.13
C TYR A 128 -2.50 -14.06 -8.80
N SER A 129 -2.49 -15.20 -8.08
CA SER A 129 -3.04 -15.29 -6.72
C SER A 129 -2.37 -14.24 -5.82
N SER A 130 -1.03 -14.22 -5.79
CA SER A 130 -0.29 -13.21 -5.02
C SER A 130 -0.57 -11.77 -5.45
N ALA A 131 -0.73 -11.52 -6.76
CA ALA A 131 -1.02 -10.19 -7.29
C ALA A 131 -2.47 -9.72 -7.08
N LEU A 132 -3.40 -10.65 -6.84
CA LEU A 132 -4.80 -10.36 -6.50
C LEU A 132 -5.01 -10.10 -5.01
N ALA A 133 -4.05 -10.47 -4.17
CA ALA A 133 -4.07 -10.16 -2.74
C ALA A 133 -4.01 -8.65 -2.50
N ASP A 134 -4.51 -8.18 -1.37
CA ASP A 134 -4.47 -6.76 -0.99
C ASP A 134 -3.04 -6.28 -0.76
N LEU A 135 -2.18 -7.14 -0.22
CA LEU A 135 -0.75 -6.86 -0.01
C LEU A 135 0.11 -8.06 -0.38
N THR A 136 1.19 -7.80 -1.12
CA THR A 136 2.17 -8.79 -1.57
C THR A 136 3.53 -8.49 -0.96
N ILE A 137 4.13 -9.49 -0.31
CA ILE A 137 5.46 -9.43 0.32
C ILE A 137 6.41 -10.33 -0.48
N MET A 138 7.60 -9.84 -0.77
CA MET A 138 8.67 -10.64 -1.38
C MET A 138 9.92 -10.65 -0.50
N VAL A 139 10.64 -11.76 -0.50
CA VAL A 139 11.91 -11.90 0.24
C VAL A 139 13.08 -11.70 -0.71
N ARG A 140 13.98 -10.77 -0.37
CA ARG A 140 15.15 -10.43 -1.20
C ARG A 140 16.05 -11.64 -1.43
N LYS A 141 16.54 -11.77 -2.66
CA LYS A 141 17.48 -12.83 -3.10
C LYS A 141 16.96 -14.28 -3.00
N SER A 142 15.74 -14.49 -2.55
CA SER A 142 15.16 -15.84 -2.46
C SER A 142 13.83 -15.97 -3.18
N SER A 143 13.04 -14.92 -3.26
CA SER A 143 11.73 -14.97 -3.92
C SER A 143 11.77 -14.34 -5.31
N TYR A 144 11.04 -14.96 -6.22
CA TYR A 144 10.94 -14.55 -7.61
C TYR A 144 9.50 -14.66 -8.09
N MET A 145 8.99 -13.62 -8.73
CA MET A 145 7.65 -13.62 -9.34
C MET A 145 7.77 -13.34 -10.84
N TYR A 146 7.22 -14.19 -11.69
CA TYR A 146 7.19 -14.00 -13.14
C TYR A 146 6.12 -14.87 -13.79
N LEU A 147 5.61 -14.46 -14.95
CA LEU A 147 4.65 -15.26 -15.71
C LEU A 147 5.31 -16.54 -16.24
N THR A 148 6.55 -16.44 -16.72
CA THR A 148 7.36 -17.55 -17.20
C THR A 148 8.80 -17.36 -16.76
N GLY A 149 9.44 -18.46 -16.34
CA GLY A 149 10.83 -18.43 -15.87
C GLY A 149 11.86 -18.19 -16.98
N PRO A 150 13.14 -17.91 -16.63
CA PRO A 150 14.19 -17.53 -17.57
C PRO A 150 14.39 -18.50 -18.73
N SER A 151 14.25 -19.82 -18.50
CA SER A 151 14.39 -20.84 -19.55
C SER A 151 13.32 -20.74 -20.63
N VAL A 152 12.07 -20.43 -20.23
CA VAL A 152 10.94 -20.24 -21.17
C VAL A 152 11.08 -18.91 -21.90
N VAL A 153 11.49 -17.83 -21.22
CA VAL A 153 11.79 -16.54 -21.85
C VAL A 153 12.83 -16.72 -22.95
N LYS A 154 13.96 -17.41 -22.63
CA LYS A 154 15.01 -17.70 -23.63
C LYS A 154 14.48 -18.50 -24.83
N ALA A 155 13.65 -19.51 -24.57
CA ALA A 155 13.10 -20.35 -25.65
C ALA A 155 12.11 -19.57 -26.56
N ALA A 156 11.32 -18.66 -25.97
CA ALA A 156 10.29 -17.93 -26.67
C ALA A 156 10.79 -16.65 -27.41
N THR A 157 11.75 -15.95 -26.80
CA THR A 157 12.18 -14.61 -27.26
C THR A 157 13.66 -14.54 -27.66
N GLY A 158 14.46 -15.53 -27.25
CA GLY A 158 15.93 -15.51 -27.37
C GLY A 158 16.65 -14.68 -26.30
N GLU A 159 15.91 -13.98 -25.43
CA GLU A 159 16.48 -13.19 -24.34
C GLU A 159 17.14 -14.10 -23.28
N VAL A 160 18.35 -13.73 -22.87
CA VAL A 160 19.06 -14.40 -21.81
C VAL A 160 18.97 -13.55 -20.54
N THR A 161 18.30 -14.06 -19.54
CA THR A 161 18.12 -13.42 -18.24
C THR A 161 18.25 -14.44 -17.11
N ASP A 162 18.39 -13.98 -15.87
CA ASP A 162 18.35 -14.81 -14.67
C ASP A 162 17.10 -14.55 -13.84
N HIS A 163 16.90 -15.31 -12.77
CA HIS A 163 15.72 -15.19 -11.90
C HIS A 163 15.62 -13.81 -11.23
N GLU A 164 16.75 -13.30 -10.71
CA GLU A 164 16.79 -12.02 -10.00
C GLU A 164 16.48 -10.84 -10.93
N SER A 165 17.14 -10.81 -12.09
CA SER A 165 16.95 -9.75 -13.09
C SER A 165 15.57 -9.76 -13.74
N LEU A 166 14.96 -10.96 -13.90
CA LEU A 166 13.64 -11.10 -14.50
C LEU A 166 12.50 -10.71 -13.56
N GLY A 167 12.55 -11.18 -12.31
CA GLY A 167 11.43 -11.00 -11.39
C GLY A 167 11.80 -11.17 -9.92
N GLY A 168 13.02 -10.75 -9.53
CA GLY A 168 13.44 -10.72 -8.13
C GLY A 168 12.71 -9.63 -7.32
N ALA A 169 12.85 -9.71 -6.00
CA ALA A 169 12.18 -8.79 -5.07
C ALA A 169 12.54 -7.33 -5.33
N ASP A 170 13.80 -7.03 -5.72
CA ASP A 170 14.21 -5.65 -6.04
C ASP A 170 13.59 -5.13 -7.34
N VAL A 171 13.35 -5.98 -8.34
CA VAL A 171 12.63 -5.60 -9.57
C VAL A 171 11.19 -5.25 -9.23
N HIS A 172 10.52 -6.09 -8.45
CA HIS A 172 9.11 -5.87 -8.11
C HIS A 172 8.90 -4.80 -7.04
N GLY A 173 9.85 -4.59 -6.15
CA GLY A 173 9.79 -3.57 -5.12
C GLY A 173 10.19 -2.15 -5.59
N ASN A 174 11.01 -2.04 -6.67
CA ASN A 174 11.56 -0.73 -7.07
C ASN A 174 11.15 -0.31 -8.50
N VAL A 175 10.87 -1.28 -9.40
CA VAL A 175 10.64 -0.99 -10.82
C VAL A 175 9.19 -1.19 -11.22
N SER A 176 8.61 -2.37 -10.96
CA SER A 176 7.24 -2.70 -11.39
C SER A 176 6.16 -2.31 -10.39
N GLY A 177 6.49 -2.25 -9.08
CA GLY A 177 5.52 -1.98 -8.02
C GLY A 177 4.57 -3.15 -7.73
N VAL A 178 4.92 -4.39 -8.11
CA VAL A 178 4.12 -5.59 -7.78
C VAL A 178 4.28 -5.94 -6.30
N ALA A 179 5.51 -5.90 -5.77
CA ALA A 179 5.76 -6.12 -4.36
C ALA A 179 5.44 -4.87 -3.53
N HIS A 180 4.46 -4.96 -2.67
CA HIS A 180 4.10 -3.91 -1.72
C HIS A 180 5.16 -3.74 -0.63
N LEU A 181 5.73 -4.86 -0.18
CA LEU A 181 6.80 -4.92 0.83
C LEU A 181 7.91 -5.86 0.37
N VAL A 182 9.14 -5.52 0.70
CA VAL A 182 10.33 -6.34 0.46
C VAL A 182 11.02 -6.60 1.79
N ALA A 183 11.11 -7.87 2.16
CA ALA A 183 11.79 -8.34 3.36
C ALA A 183 13.22 -8.78 3.06
N GLU A 184 14.13 -8.65 4.01
CA GLU A 184 15.51 -9.11 3.86
C GLU A 184 15.63 -10.63 4.01
N ASP A 185 14.75 -11.25 4.82
CA ASP A 185 14.69 -12.68 5.07
C ASP A 185 13.26 -13.18 5.36
N GLU A 186 13.08 -14.50 5.49
CA GLU A 186 11.77 -15.12 5.78
C GLU A 186 11.21 -14.66 7.14
N ALA A 187 12.03 -14.46 8.15
CA ALA A 187 11.58 -14.05 9.48
C ALA A 187 10.97 -12.64 9.44
N GLN A 188 11.64 -11.72 8.72
CA GLN A 188 11.11 -10.38 8.52
C GLN A 188 9.81 -10.38 7.71
N ALA A 189 9.70 -11.24 6.68
CA ALA A 189 8.45 -11.37 5.91
C ALA A 189 7.28 -11.84 6.79
N LEU A 190 7.52 -12.81 7.66
CA LEU A 190 6.51 -13.29 8.62
C LEU A 190 6.14 -12.19 9.63
N GLN A 191 7.12 -11.40 10.11
CA GLN A 191 6.84 -10.26 10.98
C GLN A 191 6.01 -9.19 10.27
N MET A 192 6.30 -8.87 9.01
CA MET A 192 5.51 -7.93 8.21
C MET A 192 4.05 -8.37 8.06
N ILE A 193 3.78 -9.69 7.94
CA ILE A 193 2.39 -10.20 7.96
C ILE A 193 1.73 -9.91 9.30
N ARG A 194 2.42 -10.15 10.42
CA ARG A 194 1.90 -9.85 11.77
C ARG A 194 1.61 -8.36 11.92
N ASP A 195 2.53 -7.50 11.47
CA ASP A 195 2.36 -6.04 11.52
C ASP A 195 1.12 -5.60 10.73
N ILE A 196 0.93 -6.13 9.50
CA ILE A 196 -0.25 -5.84 8.68
C ILE A 196 -1.54 -6.24 9.41
N ILE A 197 -1.60 -7.44 9.98
CA ILE A 197 -2.75 -7.89 10.78
C ILE A 197 -2.97 -6.94 11.96
N GLY A 198 -1.90 -6.48 12.59
CA GLY A 198 -1.93 -5.48 13.64
C GLY A 198 -2.65 -4.20 13.23
N TYR A 199 -2.35 -3.65 12.04
CA TYR A 199 -3.01 -2.43 11.54
C TYR A 199 -4.45 -2.66 11.10
N LEU A 200 -4.75 -3.79 10.47
CA LEU A 200 -6.06 -4.03 9.86
C LEU A 200 -7.09 -4.60 10.83
N CYS A 201 -6.67 -5.24 11.92
CA CYS A 201 -7.57 -6.07 12.73
C CYS A 201 -7.46 -5.84 14.23
N LEU A 202 -6.43 -5.13 14.73
CA LEU A 202 -6.18 -5.01 16.16
C LEU A 202 -6.16 -3.55 16.60
N GLU A 203 -6.66 -3.32 17.82
CA GLU A 203 -6.48 -2.06 18.53
C GLU A 203 -5.10 -2.02 19.19
N SER A 204 -4.62 -0.82 19.53
CA SER A 204 -3.38 -0.61 20.24
C SER A 204 -3.51 0.55 21.23
N GLU A 205 -2.72 0.54 22.28
CA GLU A 205 -2.59 1.68 23.15
C GLU A 205 -1.91 2.85 22.45
N ALA A 206 -2.20 4.07 22.92
CA ALA A 206 -1.60 5.28 22.40
C ALA A 206 -0.14 5.39 22.87
N GLU A 207 0.75 5.71 21.95
CA GLU A 207 2.16 5.97 22.22
C GLU A 207 2.53 7.41 21.85
N SER A 208 3.55 7.95 22.51
CA SER A 208 4.12 9.26 22.12
C SER A 208 4.77 9.19 20.74
N PRO A 209 4.88 10.32 20.02
CA PRO A 209 5.63 10.34 18.77
C PRO A 209 7.13 10.14 19.03
N GLU A 210 7.87 9.76 18.01
CA GLU A 210 9.32 9.57 18.12
C GLU A 210 10.06 10.91 18.25
N ARG A 211 9.52 11.98 17.66
CA ARG A 211 10.08 13.33 17.64
C ARG A 211 9.03 14.37 18.00
N GLU A 212 9.48 15.51 18.56
CA GLU A 212 8.61 16.64 18.92
C GLU A 212 8.96 17.94 18.18
N ASP A 213 10.04 17.95 17.40
CA ASP A 213 10.62 19.15 16.77
C ASP A 213 10.01 19.50 15.40
N ILE A 214 8.73 19.25 15.20
CA ILE A 214 8.00 19.40 13.94
C ILE A 214 8.19 20.78 13.28
N CYS A 215 8.32 21.84 14.08
CA CYS A 215 8.48 23.23 13.59
C CYS A 215 9.78 23.46 12.81
N HIS A 216 10.80 22.62 13.02
CA HIS A 216 12.13 22.78 12.42
C HIS A 216 12.36 21.92 11.17
N ILE A 217 11.44 20.97 10.89
CA ILE A 217 11.60 20.03 9.80
C ILE A 217 11.30 20.67 8.45
N VAL A 218 10.22 21.44 8.35
CA VAL A 218 9.81 22.07 7.09
C VAL A 218 10.51 23.40 6.92
N PRO A 219 11.40 23.56 5.92
CA PRO A 219 12.09 24.83 5.70
C PRO A 219 11.13 25.94 5.28
N GLN A 220 11.30 27.13 5.82
CA GLN A 220 10.54 28.33 5.39
C GLN A 220 10.75 28.64 3.91
N ASN A 221 11.98 28.42 3.38
CA ASN A 221 12.27 28.60 1.96
C ASN A 221 11.61 27.48 1.14
N PRO A 222 10.60 27.80 0.29
CA PRO A 222 9.87 26.79 -0.48
C PRO A 222 10.69 26.04 -1.53
N SER A 223 11.89 26.54 -1.86
CA SER A 223 12.82 25.88 -2.78
C SER A 223 13.71 24.83 -2.12
N LYS A 224 13.76 24.80 -0.79
CA LYS A 224 14.52 23.77 -0.06
C LYS A 224 13.66 22.53 0.13
N SER A 225 14.26 21.37 -0.13
CA SER A 225 13.67 20.06 0.15
C SER A 225 13.87 19.68 1.62
N TYR A 226 13.07 18.71 2.07
CA TYR A 226 13.19 18.04 3.36
C TYR A 226 12.67 16.61 3.23
N ASP A 227 12.96 15.76 4.21
CA ASP A 227 12.44 14.39 4.24
C ASP A 227 11.10 14.35 5.01
N MET A 228 10.04 13.96 4.32
CA MET A 228 8.71 13.86 4.91
C MET A 228 8.62 12.77 5.99
N HIS A 229 9.51 11.77 5.98
CA HIS A 229 9.55 10.76 7.03
C HIS A 229 9.84 11.39 8.41
N GLU A 230 10.71 12.42 8.47
CA GLU A 230 11.00 13.12 9.72
C GLU A 230 9.74 13.81 10.27
N LEU A 231 8.93 14.40 9.39
CA LEU A 231 7.67 15.02 9.81
C LEU A 231 6.65 13.98 10.28
N ILE A 232 6.54 12.86 9.57
CA ILE A 232 5.64 11.76 9.96
C ILE A 232 6.04 11.19 11.32
N SER A 233 7.34 11.14 11.66
CA SER A 233 7.80 10.69 12.99
C SER A 233 7.41 11.62 14.15
N CYS A 234 7.00 12.87 13.85
CA CYS A 234 6.40 13.78 14.84
C CYS A 234 4.88 13.59 15.00
N ILE A 235 4.24 12.91 14.04
CA ILE A 235 2.77 12.75 14.00
C ILE A 235 2.38 11.34 14.41
N ALA A 236 3.04 10.32 13.88
CA ALA A 236 2.76 8.91 14.18
C ALA A 236 3.29 8.49 15.55
N ASP A 237 2.67 7.49 16.12
CA ASP A 237 3.12 6.82 17.34
C ASP A 237 4.49 6.17 17.09
N LYS A 238 5.36 6.20 18.08
CA LYS A 238 6.71 5.64 17.97
C LYS A 238 6.69 4.18 17.55
N GLY A 239 7.50 3.85 16.51
CA GLY A 239 7.62 2.47 16.02
C GLY A 239 6.37 1.95 15.30
N SER A 240 5.37 2.80 15.03
CA SER A 240 4.10 2.39 14.44
C SER A 240 3.99 2.74 12.94
N THR A 241 5.06 2.68 12.17
CA THR A 241 5.01 3.02 10.75
C THR A 241 5.42 1.84 9.87
N LEU A 242 4.60 1.50 8.87
CA LEU A 242 4.89 0.51 7.85
C LEU A 242 4.69 1.13 6.46
N GLU A 243 5.77 1.44 5.76
CA GLU A 243 5.72 2.05 4.45
C GLU A 243 5.48 1.02 3.35
N ILE A 244 4.39 1.20 2.60
CA ILE A 244 4.02 0.39 1.44
C ILE A 244 4.70 0.95 0.19
N HIS A 245 5.29 0.06 -0.64
CA HIS A 245 6.04 0.43 -1.85
C HIS A 245 7.20 1.41 -1.58
N LYS A 246 7.95 1.20 -0.51
CA LYS A 246 9.05 2.09 -0.10
C LYS A 246 10.06 2.39 -1.22
N GLY A 247 10.37 1.41 -2.08
CA GLY A 247 11.33 1.55 -3.19
C GLY A 247 10.72 2.10 -4.48
N TRP A 248 9.38 2.06 -4.64
CA TRP A 248 8.69 2.43 -5.86
C TRP A 248 7.94 3.76 -5.70
N ALA A 249 7.96 4.61 -6.76
CA ALA A 249 7.32 5.94 -6.75
C ALA A 249 7.63 6.72 -5.46
N ARG A 250 8.93 6.95 -5.21
CA ARG A 250 9.45 7.50 -3.95
C ARG A 250 9.10 8.97 -3.71
N ASN A 251 8.53 9.66 -4.72
CA ASN A 251 8.01 11.02 -4.64
C ASN A 251 6.68 11.13 -3.88
N ILE A 252 6.05 10.00 -3.54
CA ILE A 252 4.89 9.91 -2.65
C ILE A 252 5.10 8.78 -1.64
N LEU A 253 4.71 9.02 -0.40
CA LEU A 253 4.74 8.06 0.70
C LEU A 253 3.33 7.53 0.95
N CYS A 254 3.21 6.22 1.17
CA CYS A 254 1.99 5.53 1.56
C CYS A 254 2.34 4.69 2.78
N ILE A 255 1.87 5.09 3.95
CA ILE A 255 2.32 4.52 5.22
C ILE A 255 1.11 4.10 6.06
N LEU A 256 1.05 2.83 6.46
CA LEU A 256 0.21 2.41 7.58
C LEU A 256 0.87 2.88 8.87
N ALA A 257 0.13 3.56 9.73
CA ALA A 257 0.65 4.13 10.96
C ALA A 257 -0.40 4.08 12.08
N ARG A 258 0.02 4.42 13.30
CA ARG A 258 -0.91 4.73 14.38
C ARG A 258 -0.74 6.18 14.82
N ILE A 259 -1.85 6.80 15.15
CA ILE A 259 -1.89 8.14 15.77
C ILE A 259 -2.74 8.03 17.03
N CYS A 260 -2.13 8.20 18.18
CA CYS A 260 -2.78 8.00 19.48
C CYS A 260 -3.46 6.62 19.58
N GLY A 261 -2.77 5.54 19.17
CA GLY A 261 -3.23 4.16 19.18
C GLY A 261 -4.09 3.76 17.98
N ARG A 262 -4.71 4.71 17.29
CA ARG A 262 -5.63 4.46 16.17
C ARG A 262 -4.88 4.20 14.87
N ALA A 263 -5.17 3.10 14.21
CA ALA A 263 -4.62 2.77 12.90
C ALA A 263 -5.16 3.73 11.81
N VAL A 264 -4.26 4.24 10.97
CA VAL A 264 -4.55 5.18 9.89
C VAL A 264 -3.69 4.89 8.66
N GLY A 265 -4.14 5.34 7.49
CA GLY A 265 -3.32 5.42 6.29
C GLY A 265 -2.81 6.85 6.08
N ILE A 266 -1.50 7.02 5.94
CA ILE A 266 -0.89 8.32 5.62
C ILE A 266 -0.48 8.34 4.15
N VAL A 267 -0.95 9.34 3.40
CA VAL A 267 -0.52 9.65 2.03
C VAL A 267 0.19 11.00 2.06
N ALA A 268 1.46 11.04 1.71
CA ALA A 268 2.24 12.27 1.82
C ALA A 268 3.17 12.48 0.62
N ASN A 269 3.29 13.72 0.14
CA ASN A 269 4.31 14.04 -0.85
C ASN A 269 5.69 13.95 -0.22
N GLN A 270 6.72 13.52 -0.98
CA GLN A 270 8.11 13.49 -0.53
C GLN A 270 8.94 14.57 -1.24
N PRO A 271 9.11 15.75 -0.61
CA PRO A 271 9.84 16.86 -1.25
C PRO A 271 11.31 16.57 -1.57
N ALA A 272 11.93 15.60 -0.90
CA ALA A 272 13.29 15.16 -1.19
C ALA A 272 13.40 14.42 -2.54
N VAL A 273 12.27 13.95 -3.12
CA VAL A 273 12.24 13.24 -4.39
C VAL A 273 11.31 13.97 -5.36
N LEU A 274 11.84 14.41 -6.51
CA LEU A 274 11.09 15.17 -7.53
C LEU A 274 10.33 16.38 -6.95
N ALA A 275 10.84 16.98 -5.86
CA ALA A 275 10.21 18.07 -5.12
C ALA A 275 8.78 17.75 -4.63
N GLY A 276 8.39 16.47 -4.52
CA GLY A 276 7.06 16.03 -4.16
C GLY A 276 6.03 16.11 -5.30
N ALA A 277 6.45 16.38 -6.55
CA ALA A 277 5.54 16.41 -7.69
C ALA A 277 4.94 15.04 -7.98
N LEU A 278 3.68 15.01 -8.44
CA LEU A 278 3.00 13.77 -8.80
C LEU A 278 3.33 13.35 -10.23
N ASP A 279 3.61 12.06 -10.43
CA ASP A 279 3.70 11.40 -11.73
C ASP A 279 2.69 10.25 -11.81
N GLY A 280 2.65 9.53 -12.94
CA GLY A 280 1.74 8.40 -13.11
C GLY A 280 1.97 7.29 -12.09
N LYS A 281 3.25 6.98 -11.75
CA LYS A 281 3.55 5.94 -10.75
C LYS A 281 3.12 6.35 -9.35
N ALA A 282 3.37 7.59 -8.94
CA ALA A 282 2.91 8.14 -7.66
C ALA A 282 1.38 8.11 -7.56
N SER A 283 0.68 8.46 -8.65
CA SER A 283 -0.77 8.43 -8.70
C SER A 283 -1.32 7.01 -8.52
N ARG A 284 -0.73 6.01 -9.23
CA ARG A 284 -1.12 4.59 -9.07
C ARG A 284 -0.85 4.06 -7.66
N LYS A 285 0.34 4.37 -7.08
CA LYS A 285 0.70 3.98 -5.72
C LYS A 285 -0.31 4.51 -4.70
N ALA A 286 -0.57 5.81 -4.74
CA ALA A 286 -1.52 6.44 -3.82
C ALA A 286 -2.94 5.91 -4.01
N ALA A 287 -3.42 5.78 -5.25
CA ALA A 287 -4.75 5.23 -5.56
C ALA A 287 -4.94 3.82 -5.00
N GLY A 288 -3.95 2.93 -5.19
CA GLY A 288 -3.97 1.58 -4.64
C GLY A 288 -4.03 1.56 -3.11
N PHE A 289 -3.23 2.42 -2.47
CA PHE A 289 -3.19 2.54 -1.01
C PHE A 289 -4.48 3.14 -0.41
N ILE A 290 -5.04 4.17 -1.04
CA ILE A 290 -6.33 4.76 -0.63
C ILE A 290 -7.44 3.72 -0.70
N ARG A 291 -7.46 2.91 -1.77
CA ARG A 291 -8.41 1.80 -1.93
C ARG A 291 -8.26 0.76 -0.84
N LEU A 292 -7.03 0.40 -0.47
CA LEU A 292 -6.73 -0.50 0.67
C LEU A 292 -7.31 0.06 1.98
N CYS A 293 -6.98 1.31 2.30
CA CYS A 293 -7.48 1.96 3.51
C CYS A 293 -9.01 2.02 3.55
N ASN A 294 -9.64 2.42 2.42
CA ASN A 294 -11.10 2.50 2.34
C ASN A 294 -11.78 1.13 2.53
N ARG A 295 -11.20 0.04 1.97
CA ARG A 295 -11.73 -1.32 2.12
C ARG A 295 -11.76 -1.80 3.57
N PHE A 296 -10.76 -1.41 4.35
CA PHE A 296 -10.60 -1.90 5.72
C PHE A 296 -10.90 -0.84 6.78
N GLY A 297 -11.58 0.24 6.40
CA GLY A 297 -12.08 1.24 7.35
C GLY A 297 -10.99 2.11 7.98
N LEU A 298 -9.78 2.18 7.39
CA LEU A 298 -8.70 3.00 7.93
C LEU A 298 -8.88 4.46 7.52
N PRO A 299 -8.96 5.41 8.46
CA PRO A 299 -8.95 6.83 8.17
C PRO A 299 -7.72 7.25 7.35
N LEU A 300 -7.89 8.21 6.45
CA LEU A 300 -6.84 8.71 5.57
C LEU A 300 -6.34 10.07 6.05
N ILE A 301 -5.03 10.17 6.29
CA ILE A 301 -4.35 11.41 6.60
C ILE A 301 -3.50 11.80 5.38
N THR A 302 -3.78 12.95 4.79
CA THR A 302 -3.03 13.46 3.64
C THR A 302 -2.15 14.63 4.07
N LEU A 303 -0.84 14.51 3.89
CA LEU A 303 0.13 15.58 4.14
C LEU A 303 0.59 16.14 2.79
N ALA A 304 0.09 17.32 2.43
CA ALA A 304 0.31 17.91 1.12
C ALA A 304 1.43 18.96 1.13
N ASP A 305 2.50 18.70 0.36
CA ASP A 305 3.49 19.68 -0.06
C ASP A 305 3.85 19.39 -1.53
N VAL A 306 2.99 19.83 -2.45
CA VAL A 306 3.00 19.43 -3.86
C VAL A 306 3.09 20.64 -4.79
N PRO A 307 4.11 20.71 -5.67
CA PRO A 307 4.24 21.80 -6.64
C PRO A 307 3.35 21.63 -7.89
N GLY A 308 2.76 20.46 -8.08
CA GLY A 308 1.95 20.13 -9.25
C GLY A 308 2.15 18.69 -9.71
N PHE A 309 1.52 18.32 -10.82
CA PHE A 309 1.88 17.14 -11.59
C PHE A 309 3.15 17.40 -12.41
N LEU A 310 3.95 16.36 -12.64
CA LEU A 310 5.05 16.44 -13.59
C LEU A 310 4.49 16.70 -14.99
N CYS A 311 5.14 17.58 -15.73
CA CYS A 311 4.74 17.98 -17.09
C CYS A 311 5.77 17.55 -18.11
N GLY A 312 5.34 17.44 -19.36
CA GLY A 312 6.19 17.12 -20.49
C GLY A 312 5.68 15.93 -21.30
N SER A 313 6.14 15.83 -22.54
CA SER A 313 5.63 14.82 -23.49
C SER A 313 5.80 13.38 -22.99
N VAL A 314 6.87 13.09 -22.25
CA VAL A 314 7.10 11.74 -21.67
C VAL A 314 5.96 11.37 -20.71
N CYS A 315 5.64 12.25 -19.77
CA CYS A 315 4.55 11.99 -18.80
C CYS A 315 3.19 11.87 -19.49
N GLU A 316 2.92 12.73 -20.49
CA GLU A 316 1.66 12.67 -21.25
C GLU A 316 1.55 11.36 -22.04
N HIS A 317 2.63 10.94 -22.70
CA HIS A 317 2.66 9.68 -23.47
C HIS A 317 2.59 8.44 -22.56
N GLU A 318 3.05 8.52 -21.32
CA GLU A 318 2.91 7.45 -20.32
C GLU A 318 1.51 7.41 -19.67
N GLY A 319 0.62 8.35 -20.00
CA GLY A 319 -0.78 8.35 -19.57
C GLY A 319 -1.03 8.97 -18.19
N ILE A 320 -0.26 10.00 -17.80
CA ILE A 320 -0.38 10.70 -16.51
C ILE A 320 -1.82 11.19 -16.24
N ILE A 321 -2.58 11.55 -17.29
CA ILE A 321 -3.99 11.98 -17.14
C ILE A 321 -4.85 10.85 -16.60
N THR A 322 -4.72 9.64 -17.15
CA THR A 322 -5.46 8.45 -16.69
C THR A 322 -5.09 8.07 -15.27
N ASP A 323 -3.80 8.07 -14.95
CA ASP A 323 -3.29 7.72 -13.63
C ASP A 323 -3.72 8.76 -12.58
N GLY A 324 -3.62 10.07 -12.92
CA GLY A 324 -4.10 11.15 -12.07
C GLY A 324 -5.61 11.11 -11.84
N ALA A 325 -6.40 10.82 -12.88
CA ALA A 325 -7.84 10.60 -12.75
C ALA A 325 -8.16 9.41 -11.82
N GLY A 326 -7.37 8.34 -11.87
CA GLY A 326 -7.47 7.21 -10.95
C GLY A 326 -7.27 7.61 -9.48
N LEU A 327 -6.30 8.48 -9.20
CA LEU A 327 -6.07 9.00 -7.85
C LEU A 327 -7.25 9.85 -7.36
N LEU A 328 -7.75 10.76 -8.20
CA LEU A 328 -8.94 11.57 -7.91
C LEU A 328 -10.16 10.69 -7.61
N TYR A 329 -10.37 9.64 -8.41
CA TYR A 329 -11.47 8.70 -8.26
C TYR A 329 -11.44 7.99 -6.92
N GLU A 330 -10.29 7.45 -6.50
CA GLU A 330 -10.18 6.72 -5.23
C GLU A 330 -10.39 7.63 -4.02
N TYR A 331 -9.89 8.87 -4.02
CA TYR A 331 -10.19 9.83 -2.95
C TYR A 331 -11.65 10.22 -2.90
N ALA A 332 -12.26 10.51 -4.06
CA ALA A 332 -13.68 10.89 -4.12
C ALA A 332 -14.60 9.74 -3.68
N LYS A 333 -14.22 8.49 -4.00
CA LYS A 333 -14.98 7.29 -3.66
C LYS A 333 -14.81 6.85 -2.20
N ALA A 334 -13.68 7.20 -1.57
CA ALA A 334 -13.40 6.77 -0.20
C ALA A 334 -14.42 7.32 0.78
N GLU A 335 -15.02 6.43 1.58
CA GLU A 335 -16.04 6.72 2.59
C GLU A 335 -15.44 6.88 4.00
N VAL A 336 -14.21 6.41 4.21
CA VAL A 336 -13.49 6.58 5.48
C VAL A 336 -13.23 8.05 5.80
N PRO A 337 -13.07 8.42 7.08
CA PRO A 337 -12.66 9.77 7.47
C PRO A 337 -11.39 10.21 6.72
N LYS A 338 -11.39 11.42 6.18
CA LYS A 338 -10.26 12.00 5.43
C LYS A 338 -9.87 13.33 6.05
N ILE A 339 -8.59 13.46 6.39
CA ILE A 339 -8.01 14.68 6.96
C ILE A 339 -6.85 15.10 6.08
N THR A 340 -6.90 16.29 5.52
CA THR A 340 -5.80 16.83 4.70
C THR A 340 -5.15 17.99 5.43
N VAL A 341 -3.82 18.00 5.50
CA VAL A 341 -3.02 19.10 6.03
C VAL A 341 -2.12 19.63 4.91
N SER A 342 -2.41 20.84 4.44
CA SER A 342 -1.52 21.56 3.51
C SER A 342 -0.38 22.19 4.30
N LEU A 343 0.85 21.70 4.08
CA LEU A 343 2.01 22.08 4.86
C LEU A 343 2.69 23.36 4.33
N ARG A 344 2.89 23.42 2.99
CA ARG A 344 3.64 24.50 2.34
C ARG A 344 3.10 24.81 0.94
N LYS A 345 3.33 23.96 -0.05
CA LYS A 345 2.86 24.12 -1.44
C LYS A 345 1.68 23.20 -1.70
N SER A 346 0.65 23.72 -2.35
CA SER A 346 -0.48 22.92 -2.81
C SER A 346 -1.02 23.53 -4.10
N TYR A 347 -0.44 23.11 -5.28
CA TYR A 347 -0.63 23.83 -6.53
C TYR A 347 -1.35 23.01 -7.60
N GLY A 348 -2.17 23.72 -8.38
CA GLY A 348 -2.81 23.23 -9.60
C GLY A 348 -3.72 22.02 -9.35
N GLY A 349 -3.81 21.14 -10.36
CA GLY A 349 -4.58 19.90 -10.27
C GLY A 349 -4.10 18.96 -9.16
N ALA A 350 -2.83 19.05 -8.77
CA ALA A 350 -2.28 18.23 -7.70
C ALA A 350 -2.83 18.64 -6.32
N HIS A 351 -3.20 19.91 -6.09
CA HIS A 351 -3.96 20.32 -4.90
C HIS A 351 -5.25 19.50 -4.77
N ILE A 352 -5.97 19.33 -5.87
CA ILE A 352 -7.22 18.56 -5.88
C ILE A 352 -6.90 17.07 -5.65
N ALA A 353 -5.89 16.53 -6.36
CA ALA A 353 -5.50 15.12 -6.28
C ALA A 353 -4.95 14.70 -4.91
N MET A 354 -4.49 15.64 -4.09
CA MET A 354 -4.10 15.42 -2.69
C MET A 354 -5.27 15.66 -1.73
N CYS A 355 -6.50 15.33 -2.15
CA CYS A 355 -7.70 15.33 -1.33
C CYS A 355 -8.07 16.72 -0.75
N CYS A 356 -8.25 17.71 -1.60
CA CYS A 356 -8.79 19.00 -1.15
C CYS A 356 -10.23 18.84 -0.59
N ARG A 357 -10.71 19.85 0.15
CA ARG A 357 -12.05 19.85 0.74
C ARG A 357 -13.15 19.51 -0.28
N GLN A 358 -13.07 20.11 -1.48
CA GLN A 358 -14.08 19.98 -2.52
C GLN A 358 -14.10 18.61 -3.19
N LEU A 359 -13.02 17.84 -3.08
CA LEU A 359 -12.98 16.42 -3.55
C LEU A 359 -13.58 15.44 -2.53
N GLY A 360 -14.18 15.93 -1.45
CA GLY A 360 -14.74 15.09 -0.39
C GLY A 360 -13.79 14.89 0.79
N GLY A 361 -12.79 15.76 0.96
CA GLY A 361 -12.01 15.84 2.19
C GLY A 361 -12.92 16.12 3.38
N GLY A 362 -12.89 15.28 4.41
CA GLY A 362 -13.72 15.45 5.61
C GLY A 362 -13.27 16.65 6.45
N ALA A 363 -11.97 16.86 6.63
CA ALA A 363 -11.37 18.03 7.24
C ALA A 363 -10.16 18.48 6.43
N ALA A 364 -10.14 19.76 6.08
CA ALA A 364 -9.06 20.39 5.32
C ALA A 364 -8.38 21.45 6.19
N LEU A 365 -7.14 21.18 6.55
CA LEU A 365 -6.32 22.03 7.41
C LEU A 365 -5.15 22.62 6.61
N ALA A 366 -4.60 23.73 7.07
CA ALA A 366 -3.37 24.27 6.51
C ALA A 366 -2.47 24.84 7.62
N TRP A 367 -1.17 24.79 7.39
CA TRP A 367 -0.23 25.56 8.18
C TRP A 367 -0.26 27.04 7.76
N PRO A 368 0.14 27.99 8.62
CA PRO A 368 0.04 29.44 8.32
C PRO A 368 0.81 29.82 7.05
N GLU A 369 1.95 29.16 6.78
CA GLU A 369 2.81 29.46 5.63
C GLU A 369 2.39 28.71 4.35
N ALA A 370 1.32 27.91 4.39
CA ALA A 370 0.83 27.17 3.23
C ALA A 370 0.33 28.12 2.14
N THR A 371 0.61 27.74 0.91
CA THR A 371 0.12 28.45 -0.28
C THR A 371 -0.68 27.48 -1.15
N LEU A 372 -1.95 27.82 -1.37
CA LEU A 372 -2.90 27.08 -2.18
C LEU A 372 -3.24 27.89 -3.44
N ALA A 373 -2.79 27.48 -4.62
CA ALA A 373 -2.93 28.28 -5.83
C ALA A 373 -3.00 27.44 -7.10
N VAL A 374 -3.49 28.00 -8.18
CA VAL A 374 -3.47 27.34 -9.50
C VAL A 374 -2.03 27.06 -9.95
N MET A 375 -1.10 27.96 -9.63
CA MET A 375 0.35 27.73 -9.84
C MET A 375 1.16 28.63 -8.91
N GLY A 376 2.41 28.25 -8.66
CA GLY A 376 3.32 29.07 -7.84
C GLY A 376 3.60 30.46 -8.47
N LYS A 377 3.85 31.47 -7.64
CA LYS A 377 4.03 32.88 -8.04
C LYS A 377 5.02 33.08 -9.21
N GLY A 378 6.13 32.31 -9.25
CA GLY A 378 7.10 32.38 -10.34
C GLY A 378 6.62 31.77 -11.67
N GLY A 379 5.67 30.86 -11.67
CA GLY A 379 5.02 30.27 -12.85
C GLY A 379 3.95 31.19 -13.44
N ALA A 380 3.10 31.74 -12.58
CA ALA A 380 2.01 32.62 -12.99
C ALA A 380 2.51 33.84 -13.78
N GLY A 381 3.55 34.52 -13.31
CA GLY A 381 4.14 35.65 -13.99
C GLY A 381 4.71 35.35 -15.38
N LYS A 382 5.20 34.11 -15.61
CA LYS A 382 5.70 33.66 -16.92
C LYS A 382 4.59 33.35 -17.94
N VAL A 383 3.43 32.90 -17.45
CA VAL A 383 2.29 32.48 -18.29
C VAL A 383 1.39 33.64 -18.63
N LEU A 384 1.09 34.50 -17.66
CA LEU A 384 0.12 35.60 -17.82
C LEU A 384 0.72 36.86 -18.45
N HIS A 385 2.06 37.00 -18.49
CA HIS A 385 2.76 38.23 -18.88
C HIS A 385 2.35 39.49 -18.09
N GLU A 386 1.53 39.36 -17.06
CA GLU A 386 1.01 40.38 -16.18
C GLU A 386 1.19 39.97 -14.71
N ALA A 387 1.22 40.93 -13.81
CA ALA A 387 1.20 40.65 -12.39
C ALA A 387 -0.16 39.99 -12.03
N PRO A 388 -0.16 38.85 -11.29
CA PRO A 388 -1.42 38.22 -10.87
C PRO A 388 -2.27 39.22 -10.07
N ASP A 389 -3.58 39.21 -10.29
CA ASP A 389 -4.53 40.02 -9.55
C ASP A 389 -4.40 39.69 -8.04
N ASN A 390 -4.12 40.72 -7.23
CA ASN A 390 -3.90 40.57 -5.79
C ASN A 390 -5.16 40.17 -4.98
N ARG A 391 -6.30 39.93 -5.64
CA ARG A 391 -7.55 39.51 -4.96
C ARG A 391 -7.54 38.08 -4.45
N ASN A 392 -6.69 37.23 -5.02
CA ASN A 392 -6.47 35.85 -4.54
C ASN A 392 -4.97 35.62 -4.41
N ASP A 393 -4.42 35.84 -3.22
CA ASP A 393 -3.00 35.73 -2.95
C ASP A 393 -2.52 34.28 -2.72
N GLY A 394 -3.46 33.32 -2.66
CA GLY A 394 -3.21 31.90 -2.43
C GLY A 394 -2.76 31.57 -1.01
N THR A 395 -2.89 32.49 -0.06
CA THR A 395 -2.51 32.24 1.34
C THR A 395 -3.51 31.33 2.05
N ALA A 396 -3.07 30.67 3.11
CA ALA A 396 -3.95 29.88 3.98
C ALA A 396 -5.07 30.76 4.57
N ALA A 397 -4.79 32.04 4.90
CA ALA A 397 -5.77 32.99 5.41
C ALA A 397 -6.90 33.23 4.40
N TYR A 398 -6.55 33.51 3.14
CA TYR A 398 -7.56 33.65 2.08
C TYR A 398 -8.38 32.38 1.89
N ALA A 399 -7.72 31.22 1.90
CA ALA A 399 -8.39 29.94 1.72
C ALA A 399 -9.38 29.63 2.87
N ALA A 400 -9.05 29.99 4.11
CA ALA A 400 -9.92 29.84 5.27
C ALA A 400 -11.14 30.79 5.20
N GLU A 401 -10.90 32.07 4.89
CA GLU A 401 -11.93 33.07 4.76
C GLU A 401 -13.01 32.69 3.72
N HIS A 402 -12.57 32.05 2.62
CA HIS A 402 -13.46 31.65 1.52
C HIS A 402 -13.97 30.19 1.63
N GLY A 403 -13.67 29.48 2.74
CA GLY A 403 -14.15 28.12 2.97
C GLY A 403 -13.51 27.05 2.08
N TYR A 404 -12.32 27.31 1.52
CA TYR A 404 -11.54 26.31 0.78
C TYR A 404 -10.81 25.36 1.71
N ILE A 405 -10.54 25.79 2.96
CA ILE A 405 -10.08 24.96 4.07
C ILE A 405 -10.94 25.26 5.31
N ASP A 406 -10.90 24.37 6.29
CA ASP A 406 -11.69 24.49 7.52
C ASP A 406 -10.96 25.33 8.59
N GLU A 407 -9.65 25.14 8.73
CA GLU A 407 -8.89 25.74 9.83
C GLU A 407 -7.40 25.92 9.47
N ILE A 408 -6.79 26.97 10.01
CA ILE A 408 -5.34 27.16 10.01
C ILE A 408 -4.82 26.68 11.36
N ILE A 409 -3.91 25.72 11.34
CA ILE A 409 -3.32 25.13 12.55
C ILE A 409 -1.82 25.40 12.60
N ARG A 410 -1.27 25.56 13.80
CA ARG A 410 0.20 25.65 13.95
C ARG A 410 0.83 24.28 13.72
N PRO A 411 2.07 24.21 13.24
CA PRO A 411 2.78 22.93 13.03
C PRO A 411 2.74 22.02 14.26
N GLU A 412 3.02 22.55 15.44
CA GLU A 412 3.05 21.83 16.72
C GLU A 412 1.69 21.24 17.14
N ASP A 413 0.59 21.79 16.65
CA ASP A 413 -0.76 21.32 16.96
C ASP A 413 -1.22 20.17 16.03
N THR A 414 -0.46 19.85 14.97
CA THR A 414 -0.89 18.96 13.89
C THR A 414 -1.32 17.58 14.40
N ARG A 415 -0.52 16.91 15.23
CA ARG A 415 -0.85 15.59 15.78
C ARG A 415 -2.12 15.62 16.63
N ASN A 416 -2.22 16.60 17.54
CA ASN A 416 -3.36 16.74 18.45
C ASN A 416 -4.65 17.02 17.67
N LYS A 417 -4.58 17.91 16.68
CA LYS A 417 -5.74 18.23 15.86
C LYS A 417 -6.24 17.07 15.03
N ILE A 418 -5.32 16.29 14.41
CA ILE A 418 -5.68 15.05 13.73
C ILE A 418 -6.37 14.09 14.70
N SER A 419 -5.82 13.89 15.90
CA SER A 419 -6.40 13.01 16.91
C SER A 419 -7.80 13.45 17.35
N GLU A 420 -8.01 14.75 17.57
CA GLU A 420 -9.33 15.33 17.90
C GLU A 420 -10.38 15.03 16.83
N ILE A 421 -10.02 15.27 15.57
CA ILE A 421 -10.92 15.01 14.43
C ILE A 421 -11.24 13.53 14.31
N LEU A 422 -10.24 12.67 14.43
CA LEU A 422 -10.43 11.22 14.41
C LEU A 422 -11.37 10.75 15.53
N ALA A 423 -11.23 11.28 16.75
CA ALA A 423 -12.10 10.96 17.86
C ALA A 423 -13.55 11.45 17.66
N ALA A 424 -13.74 12.52 16.91
CA ALA A 424 -15.08 13.04 16.60
C ALA A 424 -15.83 12.22 15.53
N THR A 425 -15.09 11.43 14.72
CA THR A 425 -15.68 10.59 13.66
C THR A 425 -16.16 9.22 14.16
N ASP A 426 -15.89 8.85 15.42
CA ASP A 426 -16.35 7.59 16.05
C ASP A 426 -17.77 7.70 16.64
N LYS A 427 -18.39 8.88 16.54
CA LYS A 427 -19.77 9.14 17.01
C LYS A 427 -20.77 9.08 15.87
#